data_a7ce84534056afccaaa68bdc4ebebc06
#
_entry.id   a7ce84534056afccaaa68bdc4ebebc06
#
_cell.length_a   1.000
_cell.length_b   1.000
_cell.length_c   1.000
_cell.angle_alpha   90.00
_cell.angle_beta   90.00
_cell.angle_gamma   90.00
#
_symmetry.space_group_name_H-M   'P 1'
#
loop_
_entity.id
_entity.type
_entity.pdbx_description
1 polymer ?
#
loop_
_entity_poly.entity_id
_entity_poly.type
_entity_poly.pdbx_seq_one_letter_code
_entity_poly.pdbx_strand_id
1 'polypeptide(L)'
;RAVTGMSLIEVMVSVLVLGIGLLGIAAMQSMALRGGQSSLESSQVVMATNAIIEAMRANRANAANYNTGGKRCAVTNGTTLAGNDVDNWITSLQASIPGATTCGTIAGCPNACVITVEWDDSRAGADQGGAARTIVTEARI
;
A
#
# COMPACT_ATOMS: atom_id res chain seq x y z
N ARG A 1 -12.06 20.39 60.25
CA ARG A 1 -12.28 19.57 59.03
C ARG A 1 -11.45 18.32 59.21
N ALA A 2 -12.10 17.15 59.34
CA ALA A 2 -11.38 15.86 59.40
C ALA A 2 -10.89 15.53 57.99
N VAL A 3 -9.59 15.39 57.81
CA VAL A 3 -8.97 14.87 56.57
C VAL A 3 -9.04 13.35 56.64
N THR A 4 -9.96 12.76 55.89
CA THR A 4 -10.01 11.29 55.75
C THR A 4 -8.86 10.83 54.86
N GLY A 5 -7.97 9.99 55.37
CA GLY A 5 -6.88 9.39 54.61
C GLY A 5 -7.41 8.42 53.55
N MET A 6 -6.74 8.35 52.38
CA MET A 6 -7.07 7.45 51.30
C MET A 6 -6.77 6.01 51.72
N SER A 7 -7.66 5.06 51.47
CA SER A 7 -7.48 3.66 51.77
C SER A 7 -6.51 3.01 50.77
N LEU A 8 -5.67 2.08 51.24
CA LEU A 8 -4.73 1.33 50.40
C LEU A 8 -5.45 0.54 49.28
N ILE A 9 -6.66 0.04 49.59
CA ILE A 9 -7.49 -0.66 48.58
C ILE A 9 -8.00 0.29 47.48
N GLU A 10 -8.29 1.54 47.83
CA GLU A 10 -8.76 2.55 46.84
C GLU A 10 -7.65 2.89 45.83
N VAL A 11 -6.40 2.99 46.29
CA VAL A 11 -5.25 3.19 45.43
C VAL A 11 -5.04 1.98 44.51
N MET A 12 -5.11 0.75 45.04
CA MET A 12 -4.94 -0.48 44.28
C MET A 12 -6.00 -0.61 43.16
N VAL A 13 -7.27 -0.34 43.48
CA VAL A 13 -8.37 -0.37 42.50
C VAL A 13 -8.19 0.71 41.44
N SER A 14 -7.80 1.93 41.84
CA SER A 14 -7.57 3.04 40.91
C SER A 14 -6.45 2.72 39.89
N VAL A 15 -5.33 2.15 40.34
CA VAL A 15 -4.21 1.74 39.46
C VAL A 15 -4.64 0.62 38.53
N LEU A 16 -5.43 -0.35 39.03
CA LEU A 16 -5.94 -1.45 38.20
C LEU A 16 -6.85 -0.94 37.09
N VAL A 17 -7.82 -0.07 37.39
CA VAL A 17 -8.72 0.54 36.39
C VAL A 17 -7.94 1.38 35.38
N LEU A 18 -6.97 2.16 35.85
CA LEU A 18 -6.10 2.96 34.99
C LEU A 18 -5.29 2.05 34.03
N GLY A 19 -4.74 0.95 34.54
CA GLY A 19 -3.96 -0.01 33.76
C GLY A 19 -4.79 -0.65 32.64
N ILE A 20 -6.02 -1.08 32.93
CA ILE A 20 -6.94 -1.64 31.93
C ILE A 20 -7.28 -0.57 30.87
N GLY A 21 -7.55 0.67 31.29
CA GLY A 21 -7.83 1.78 30.38
C GLY A 21 -6.66 2.06 29.42
N LEU A 22 -5.43 2.11 29.92
CA LEU A 22 -4.23 2.34 29.12
C LEU A 22 -3.99 1.21 28.12
N LEU A 23 -4.19 -0.05 28.50
CA LEU A 23 -4.06 -1.20 27.60
C LEU A 23 -5.08 -1.14 26.47
N GLY A 24 -6.33 -0.72 26.75
CA GLY A 24 -7.36 -0.53 25.73
C GLY A 24 -6.97 0.53 24.69
N ILE A 25 -6.46 1.68 25.15
CA ILE A 25 -5.99 2.76 24.27
C ILE A 25 -4.80 2.29 23.43
N ALA A 26 -3.85 1.59 24.01
CA ALA A 26 -2.68 1.07 23.27
C ALA A 26 -3.07 0.09 22.14
N ALA A 27 -4.06 -0.78 22.40
CA ALA A 27 -4.60 -1.67 21.38
C ALA A 27 -5.24 -0.91 20.22
N MET A 28 -6.05 0.09 20.50
CA MET A 28 -6.70 0.92 19.46
C MET A 28 -5.68 1.71 18.65
N GLN A 29 -4.63 2.27 19.27
CA GLN A 29 -3.56 2.97 18.56
C GLN A 29 -2.78 2.04 17.63
N SER A 30 -2.51 0.79 18.05
CA SER A 30 -1.85 -0.20 17.19
C SER A 30 -2.67 -0.51 15.93
N MET A 31 -3.99 -0.68 16.06
CA MET A 31 -4.89 -0.87 14.91
C MET A 31 -4.93 0.34 13.98
N ALA A 32 -5.01 1.55 14.55
CA ALA A 32 -5.03 2.79 13.76
C ALA A 32 -3.74 2.99 12.95
N LEU A 33 -2.57 2.68 13.52
CA LEU A 33 -1.29 2.77 12.83
C LEU A 33 -1.19 1.79 11.65
N ARG A 34 -1.66 0.55 11.83
CA ARG A 34 -1.67 -0.45 10.75
C ARG A 34 -2.58 -0.04 9.59
N GLY A 35 -3.80 0.45 9.91
CA GLY A 35 -4.72 0.96 8.90
C GLY A 35 -4.17 2.20 8.17
N GLY A 36 -3.46 3.08 8.87
CA GLY A 36 -2.78 4.23 8.29
C GLY A 36 -1.70 3.83 7.28
N GLN A 37 -0.90 2.82 7.58
CA GLN A 37 0.13 2.29 6.66
C GLN A 37 -0.50 1.70 5.41
N SER A 38 -1.54 0.89 5.52
CA SER A 38 -2.27 0.33 4.39
C SER A 38 -2.85 1.41 3.46
N SER A 39 -3.41 2.47 4.04
CA SER A 39 -3.92 3.62 3.28
C SER A 39 -2.81 4.37 2.56
N LEU A 40 -1.64 4.52 3.18
CA LEU A 40 -0.46 5.14 2.57
C LEU A 40 0.02 4.32 1.37
N GLU A 41 0.18 3.00 1.53
CA GLU A 41 0.57 2.10 0.44
C GLU A 41 -0.40 2.19 -0.75
N SER A 42 -1.70 2.17 -0.50
CA SER A 42 -2.72 2.36 -1.54
C SER A 42 -2.58 3.69 -2.28
N SER A 43 -2.28 4.78 -1.55
CA SER A 43 -2.05 6.10 -2.16
C SER A 43 -0.79 6.10 -3.02
N GLN A 44 0.26 5.43 -2.60
CA GLN A 44 1.51 5.30 -3.36
C GLN A 44 1.30 4.49 -4.64
N VAL A 45 0.50 3.41 -4.60
CA VAL A 45 0.11 2.65 -5.80
C VAL A 45 -0.60 3.55 -6.80
N VAL A 46 -1.56 4.36 -6.35
CA VAL A 46 -2.29 5.29 -7.23
C VAL A 46 -1.35 6.32 -7.86
N MET A 47 -0.41 6.88 -7.08
CA MET A 47 0.59 7.82 -7.62
C MET A 47 1.49 7.16 -8.66
N ALA A 48 2.02 5.96 -8.38
CA ALA A 48 2.84 5.22 -9.32
C ALA A 48 2.07 4.81 -10.59
N THR A 49 0.79 4.45 -10.45
CA THR A 49 -0.08 4.13 -11.58
C THR A 49 -0.31 5.36 -12.46
N ASN A 50 -0.53 6.54 -11.87
CA ASN A 50 -0.64 7.77 -12.66
C ASN A 50 0.68 8.12 -13.37
N ALA A 51 1.83 7.91 -12.74
CA ALA A 51 3.12 8.17 -13.35
C ALA A 51 3.35 7.31 -14.60
N ILE A 52 3.04 6.01 -14.58
CA ILE A 52 3.18 5.16 -15.76
C ILE A 52 2.14 5.52 -16.85
N ILE A 53 0.93 5.94 -16.49
CA ILE A 53 -0.07 6.42 -17.44
C ILE A 53 0.46 7.66 -18.17
N GLU A 54 1.06 8.62 -17.48
CA GLU A 54 1.64 9.80 -18.11
C GLU A 54 2.85 9.46 -18.99
N ALA A 55 3.69 8.51 -18.59
CA ALA A 55 4.77 8.00 -19.45
C ALA A 55 4.22 7.38 -20.75
N MET A 56 3.16 6.57 -20.65
CA MET A 56 2.47 6.01 -21.83
C MET A 56 1.88 7.11 -22.71
N ARG A 57 1.30 8.15 -22.14
CA ARG A 57 0.76 9.30 -22.89
C ARG A 57 1.85 10.08 -23.62
N ALA A 58 2.99 10.29 -22.97
CA ALA A 58 4.15 10.94 -23.57
C ALA A 58 4.74 10.12 -24.73
N ASN A 59 4.61 8.80 -24.70
CA ASN A 59 5.10 7.87 -25.73
C ASN A 59 3.94 7.17 -26.47
N ARG A 60 2.87 7.90 -26.74
CA ARG A 60 1.61 7.37 -27.27
C ARG A 60 1.77 6.52 -28.54
N ALA A 61 2.68 6.90 -29.43
CA ALA A 61 2.94 6.16 -30.67
C ALA A 61 3.39 4.71 -30.40
N ASN A 62 3.98 4.45 -29.24
CA ASN A 62 4.49 3.15 -28.81
C ASN A 62 3.72 2.56 -27.63
N ALA A 63 2.50 3.01 -27.37
CA ALA A 63 1.72 2.61 -26.21
C ALA A 63 1.52 1.09 -26.12
N ALA A 64 1.42 0.39 -27.24
CA ALA A 64 1.33 -1.08 -27.30
C ALA A 64 2.55 -1.79 -26.68
N ASN A 65 3.73 -1.15 -26.67
CA ASN A 65 4.97 -1.72 -26.15
C ASN A 65 5.03 -1.70 -24.59
N TYR A 66 4.09 -1.03 -23.93
CA TYR A 66 3.96 -1.06 -22.48
C TYR A 66 3.25 -2.32 -21.96
N ASN A 67 2.60 -3.09 -22.83
CA ASN A 67 1.98 -4.35 -22.41
C ASN A 67 3.05 -5.31 -21.85
N THR A 68 2.86 -5.76 -20.61
CA THR A 68 3.85 -6.57 -19.89
C THR A 68 3.78 -8.06 -20.26
N GLY A 69 2.74 -8.49 -20.98
CA GLY A 69 2.51 -9.89 -21.32
C GLY A 69 2.16 -10.81 -20.14
N GLY A 70 2.04 -10.23 -18.94
CA GLY A 70 1.72 -10.94 -17.70
C GLY A 70 2.19 -10.17 -16.48
N LYS A 71 2.06 -10.80 -15.31
CA LYS A 71 2.46 -10.24 -14.02
C LYS A 71 3.99 -10.08 -13.97
N ARG A 72 4.45 -8.88 -13.67
CA ARG A 72 5.86 -8.52 -13.59
C ARG A 72 6.23 -8.11 -12.17
N CYS A 73 7.14 -8.87 -11.56
CA CYS A 73 7.62 -8.66 -10.19
C CYS A 73 9.12 -8.35 -10.14
N ALA A 74 9.76 -8.16 -11.29
CA ALA A 74 11.17 -7.80 -11.41
C ALA A 74 11.41 -6.98 -12.67
N VAL A 75 12.50 -6.23 -12.69
CA VAL A 75 12.98 -5.53 -13.88
C VAL A 75 13.50 -6.50 -14.92
N THR A 76 13.36 -6.16 -16.19
CA THR A 76 13.78 -7.01 -17.33
C THR A 76 14.92 -6.39 -18.11
N ASN A 77 15.47 -5.24 -17.68
CA ASN A 77 16.50 -4.46 -18.39
C ASN A 77 16.07 -4.13 -19.83
N GLY A 78 14.90 -3.49 -19.91
CA GLY A 78 14.33 -3.08 -21.20
C GLY A 78 15.28 -2.18 -21.97
N THR A 79 15.41 -2.42 -23.28
CA THR A 79 16.26 -1.61 -24.17
C THR A 79 15.50 -0.50 -24.89
N THR A 80 14.18 -0.48 -24.78
CA THR A 80 13.31 0.53 -25.37
C THR A 80 12.84 1.53 -24.31
N LEU A 81 12.40 2.72 -24.73
CA LEU A 81 11.82 3.70 -23.81
C LEU A 81 10.68 3.09 -22.99
N ALA A 82 9.73 2.41 -23.64
CA ALA A 82 8.63 1.75 -22.95
C ALA A 82 9.10 0.67 -21.96
N GLY A 83 10.09 -0.12 -22.33
CA GLY A 83 10.69 -1.12 -21.42
C GLY A 83 11.34 -0.49 -20.20
N ASN A 84 12.11 0.58 -20.41
CA ASN A 84 12.75 1.32 -19.31
C ASN A 84 11.71 2.00 -18.39
N ASP A 85 10.65 2.57 -18.94
CA ASP A 85 9.57 3.18 -18.17
C ASP A 85 8.87 2.14 -17.30
N VAL A 86 8.58 0.94 -17.84
CA VAL A 86 7.99 -0.16 -17.08
C VAL A 86 8.94 -0.65 -15.99
N ASP A 87 10.23 -0.80 -16.28
CA ASP A 87 11.23 -1.22 -15.30
C ASP A 87 11.40 -0.19 -14.16
N ASN A 88 11.41 1.10 -14.49
CA ASN A 88 11.43 2.19 -13.52
C ASN A 88 10.15 2.21 -12.67
N TRP A 89 9.00 1.96 -13.28
CA TRP A 89 7.73 1.84 -12.59
C TRP A 89 7.73 0.69 -11.57
N ILE A 90 8.15 -0.50 -11.96
CA ILE A 90 8.28 -1.66 -11.06
C ILE A 90 9.25 -1.35 -9.91
N THR A 91 10.39 -0.73 -10.22
CA THR A 91 11.39 -0.32 -9.21
C THR A 91 10.78 0.66 -8.21
N SER A 92 10.04 1.66 -8.69
CA SER A 92 9.40 2.66 -7.82
C SER A 92 8.30 2.06 -6.94
N LEU A 93 7.50 1.13 -7.47
CA LEU A 93 6.52 0.38 -6.69
C LEU A 93 7.18 -0.41 -5.56
N GLN A 94 8.25 -1.15 -5.86
CA GLN A 94 8.97 -1.96 -4.86
C GLN A 94 9.73 -1.12 -3.82
N ALA A 95 10.18 0.07 -4.20
CA ALA A 95 10.78 1.02 -3.28
C ALA A 95 9.76 1.64 -2.32
N SER A 96 8.55 1.91 -2.80
CA SER A 96 7.47 2.51 -2.02
C SER A 96 6.72 1.50 -1.16
N ILE A 97 6.57 0.27 -1.66
CA ILE A 97 5.88 -0.84 -1.00
C ILE A 97 6.86 -2.01 -0.94
N PRO A 98 7.72 -2.05 0.09
CA PRO A 98 8.74 -3.07 0.19
C PRO A 98 8.10 -4.47 0.36
N GLY A 99 8.39 -5.36 -0.59
CA GLY A 99 7.95 -6.75 -0.55
C GLY A 99 8.22 -7.46 -1.88
N ALA A 100 8.68 -8.69 -1.83
CA ALA A 100 8.94 -9.51 -3.02
C ALA A 100 7.67 -9.84 -3.84
N THR A 101 6.51 -9.55 -3.27
CA THR A 101 5.20 -9.80 -3.89
C THR A 101 4.61 -8.57 -4.59
N THR A 102 5.29 -7.39 -4.51
CA THR A 102 4.81 -6.19 -5.21
C THR A 102 5.08 -6.31 -6.70
N CYS A 103 4.02 -6.45 -7.46
CA CYS A 103 4.04 -6.74 -8.88
C CYS A 103 3.08 -5.83 -9.65
N GLY A 104 3.39 -5.62 -10.92
CA GLY A 104 2.55 -4.86 -11.83
C GLY A 104 2.20 -5.61 -13.10
N THR A 105 1.06 -5.30 -13.69
CA THR A 105 0.63 -5.81 -14.99
C THR A 105 0.05 -4.65 -15.79
N ILE A 106 0.43 -4.54 -17.05
CA ILE A 106 -0.17 -3.62 -18.03
C ILE A 106 -0.63 -4.45 -19.21
N ALA A 107 -1.90 -4.32 -19.59
CA ALA A 107 -2.49 -5.07 -20.69
C ALA A 107 -3.51 -4.22 -21.45
N GLY A 108 -3.86 -4.61 -22.68
CA GLY A 108 -4.90 -3.98 -23.50
C GLY A 108 -4.52 -2.65 -24.16
N CYS A 109 -3.26 -2.22 -24.03
CA CYS A 109 -2.79 -1.02 -24.71
C CYS A 109 -2.68 -1.26 -26.22
N PRO A 110 -2.96 -0.23 -27.06
CA PRO A 110 -3.23 1.17 -26.75
C PRO A 110 -4.70 1.51 -26.47
N ASN A 111 -5.65 0.64 -26.80
CA ASN A 111 -7.07 0.99 -26.88
C ASN A 111 -7.74 1.16 -25.49
N ALA A 112 -7.46 0.23 -24.59
CA ALA A 112 -7.96 0.26 -23.21
C ALA A 112 -6.87 -0.34 -22.31
N CYS A 113 -5.95 0.49 -21.86
CA CYS A 113 -4.87 0.03 -20.97
C CYS A 113 -5.42 -0.26 -19.58
N VAL A 114 -5.29 -1.50 -19.16
CA VAL A 114 -5.60 -1.95 -17.79
C VAL A 114 -4.30 -2.11 -17.05
N ILE A 115 -4.12 -1.30 -16.01
CA ILE A 115 -2.95 -1.32 -15.14
C ILE A 115 -3.39 -1.96 -13.82
N THR A 116 -2.75 -3.06 -13.47
CA THR A 116 -3.01 -3.79 -12.23
C THR A 116 -1.75 -3.79 -11.38
N VAL A 117 -1.87 -3.36 -10.13
CA VAL A 117 -0.81 -3.48 -9.12
C VAL A 117 -1.29 -4.39 -8.02
N GLU A 118 -0.47 -5.36 -7.65
CA GLU A 118 -0.73 -6.33 -6.59
C GLU A 118 0.41 -6.33 -5.58
N TRP A 119 0.09 -6.36 -4.28
CA TRP A 119 1.07 -6.41 -3.20
C TRP A 119 0.52 -7.14 -1.98
N ASP A 120 1.39 -7.52 -1.05
CA ASP A 120 1.04 -8.11 0.23
C ASP A 120 0.80 -7.02 1.28
N ASP A 121 -0.44 -6.89 1.70
CA ASP A 121 -0.89 -5.98 2.76
C ASP A 121 -1.35 -6.75 4.02
N SER A 122 -0.85 -7.94 4.24
CA SER A 122 -1.21 -8.79 5.40
C SER A 122 -0.88 -8.11 6.75
N ARG A 123 0.02 -7.15 6.75
CA ARG A 123 0.38 -6.33 7.92
C ARG A 123 -0.76 -5.46 8.45
N ALA A 124 -1.69 -5.08 7.60
CA ALA A 124 -2.87 -4.30 8.01
C ALA A 124 -3.88 -5.12 8.82
N GLY A 125 -3.73 -6.45 8.86
CA GLY A 125 -4.64 -7.38 9.53
C GLY A 125 -5.72 -7.93 8.59
N ALA A 126 -6.40 -8.98 9.04
CA ALA A 126 -7.36 -9.72 8.22
C ALA A 126 -8.56 -8.87 7.72
N ASP A 127 -8.93 -7.84 8.48
CA ASP A 127 -10.10 -7.01 8.19
C ASP A 127 -9.80 -5.83 7.24
N GLN A 128 -8.53 -5.42 7.11
CA GLN A 128 -8.14 -4.22 6.37
C GLN A 128 -7.11 -4.49 5.27
N GLY A 129 -6.45 -5.61 5.30
CA GLY A 129 -5.40 -6.02 4.36
C GLY A 129 -5.60 -7.42 3.84
N GLY A 130 -4.60 -7.97 3.18
CA GLY A 130 -4.61 -9.34 2.68
C GLY A 130 -3.29 -9.66 1.98
N ALA A 131 -3.02 -10.97 1.81
CA ALA A 131 -1.79 -11.44 1.16
C ALA A 131 -1.70 -11.07 -0.34
N ALA A 132 -2.81 -10.63 -0.94
CA ALA A 132 -2.88 -10.24 -2.35
C ALA A 132 -3.86 -9.08 -2.54
N ARG A 133 -3.46 -7.88 -2.08
CA ARG A 133 -4.23 -6.67 -2.33
C ARG A 133 -3.99 -6.20 -3.76
N THR A 134 -5.06 -5.77 -4.44
CA THR A 134 -4.99 -5.40 -5.85
C THR A 134 -5.69 -4.07 -6.09
N ILE A 135 -5.06 -3.20 -6.87
CA ILE A 135 -5.69 -2.01 -7.46
C ILE A 135 -5.65 -2.15 -8.98
N VAL A 136 -6.79 -1.97 -9.60
CA VAL A 136 -6.95 -1.99 -11.06
C VAL A 136 -7.38 -0.60 -11.53
N THR A 137 -6.69 -0.08 -12.53
CA THR A 137 -6.97 1.22 -13.14
C THR A 137 -7.07 1.07 -14.65
N GLU A 138 -8.10 1.59 -15.24
CA GLU A 138 -8.27 1.63 -16.70
C GLU A 138 -7.97 3.03 -17.21
N ALA A 139 -7.21 3.11 -18.30
CA ALA A 139 -6.85 4.36 -18.94
C ALA A 139 -6.90 4.25 -20.47
N ARG A 140 -7.33 5.32 -21.12
CA ARG A 140 -7.15 5.51 -22.56
C ARG A 140 -5.90 6.37 -22.80
N ILE A 141 -5.07 5.92 -23.72
CA ILE A 141 -3.79 6.56 -24.02
C ILE A 141 -3.88 7.31 -25.37
#